data_98c5980ab0596ae1de9c268c465e12d1
#
_entry.id   98c5980ab0596ae1de9c268c465e12d1
#
_cell.length_a   1.000
_cell.length_b   1.000
_cell.length_c   1.000
_cell.angle_alpha   90.00
_cell.angle_beta   90.00
_cell.angle_gamma   90.00
#
_symmetry.space_group_name_H-M   'P 1'
#
loop_
_entity.id
_entity.type
_entity.pdbx_description
1 polymer ?
#
loop_
_entity_poly.entity_id
_entity_poly.type
_entity_poly.pdbx_seq_one_letter_code
_entity_poly.pdbx_strand_id
1 'polypeptide(L)'
;MIYDRDDVEGLDASILTSRHVLKYSGHEDTFSDPLVDCRNCKNRFRSDQATDGKCPACGSSDLTEPRPFNLMFKTTVGPVDDGSNYAYLRPETAQQSFTILKIYWTQQIKLVLLESRR
;
A
#
# COMPACT_ATOMS: atom_id res chain seq x y z
N MET A 1 24.69 7.07 0.91
CA MET A 1 24.06 7.67 -0.29
C MET A 1 23.18 8.89 0.04
N ILE A 2 22.24 8.81 0.98
CA ILE A 2 21.41 9.98 1.36
C ILE A 2 22.23 11.06 2.05
N TYR A 3 23.18 10.68 2.88
CA TYR A 3 24.02 11.61 3.66
C TYR A 3 25.12 12.34 2.87
N ASP A 4 25.32 11.98 1.61
CA ASP A 4 26.37 12.55 0.77
C ASP A 4 25.82 13.58 -0.25
N ARG A 5 24.55 13.95 -0.15
CA ARG A 5 23.89 14.86 -1.09
C ARG A 5 23.04 15.89 -0.36
N ASP A 6 23.30 17.15 -0.66
CA ASP A 6 22.58 18.30 -0.09
C ASP A 6 21.17 18.52 -0.72
N ASP A 7 20.91 17.87 -1.86
CA ASP A 7 19.64 17.95 -2.60
C ASP A 7 18.69 16.78 -2.32
N VAL A 8 19.01 15.91 -1.36
CA VAL A 8 18.22 14.72 -1.01
C VAL A 8 17.95 14.67 0.48
N GLU A 9 16.70 14.65 0.84
CA GLU A 9 16.24 14.48 2.23
C GLU A 9 15.76 13.05 2.49
N GLY A 10 16.13 12.53 3.66
CA GLY A 10 15.63 11.24 4.15
C GLY A 10 14.23 11.39 4.72
N LEU A 11 13.30 10.56 4.27
CA LEU A 11 11.93 10.55 4.74
C LEU A 11 11.62 9.29 5.52
N ASP A 12 11.27 9.42 6.79
CA ASP A 12 10.65 8.37 7.59
C ASP A 12 9.19 8.73 7.88
N ALA A 13 8.29 7.79 7.60
CA ALA A 13 6.86 8.01 7.71
C ALA A 13 6.15 6.81 8.34
N SER A 14 4.92 7.04 8.82
CA SER A 14 4.12 6.02 9.48
C SER A 14 3.94 4.75 8.63
N ILE A 15 4.16 3.59 9.23
CA ILE A 15 3.88 2.28 8.62
C ILE A 15 2.38 2.03 8.57
N LEU A 16 1.66 2.41 9.63
CA LEU A 16 0.20 2.36 9.66
C LEU A 16 -0.37 3.59 8.97
N THR A 17 -1.24 3.35 8.00
CA THR A 17 -1.87 4.39 7.19
C THR A 17 -3.37 4.39 7.39
N SER A 18 -3.94 5.57 7.59
CA SER A 18 -5.38 5.75 7.71
C SER A 18 -6.09 5.30 6.43
N ARG A 19 -7.25 4.66 6.59
CA ARG A 19 -8.16 4.30 5.52
C ARG A 19 -8.41 5.46 4.55
N HIS A 20 -8.61 6.68 5.07
CA HIS A 20 -8.92 7.84 4.24
C HIS A 20 -7.84 8.14 3.20
N VAL A 21 -6.56 8.03 3.57
CA VAL A 21 -5.45 8.23 2.64
C VAL A 21 -5.51 7.23 1.49
N LEU A 22 -5.73 5.95 1.81
CA LEU A 22 -5.77 4.87 0.81
C LEU A 22 -7.04 4.88 -0.04
N LYS A 23 -8.15 5.37 0.52
CA LYS A 23 -9.38 5.61 -0.23
C LYS A 23 -9.21 6.72 -1.27
N TYR A 24 -8.65 7.87 -0.87
CA TYR A 24 -8.43 8.99 -1.79
C TYR A 24 -7.37 8.71 -2.87
N SER A 25 -6.40 7.84 -2.57
CA SER A 25 -5.42 7.39 -3.57
C SER A 25 -5.93 6.23 -4.46
N GLY A 26 -7.15 5.73 -4.21
CA GLY A 26 -7.76 4.64 -4.97
C GLY A 26 -7.30 3.23 -4.58
N HIS A 27 -6.34 3.08 -3.67
CA HIS A 27 -5.81 1.77 -3.27
C HIS A 27 -6.85 0.88 -2.60
N GLU A 28 -7.78 1.46 -1.84
CA GLU A 28 -8.80 0.67 -1.14
C GLU A 28 -9.69 -0.11 -2.12
N ASP A 29 -9.96 0.45 -3.28
CA ASP A 29 -10.90 -0.09 -4.26
C ASP A 29 -10.23 -0.93 -5.35
N THR A 30 -8.98 -0.63 -5.70
CA THR A 30 -8.32 -1.21 -6.87
C THR A 30 -7.10 -2.08 -6.56
N PHE A 31 -6.60 -2.06 -5.33
CA PHE A 31 -5.37 -2.78 -4.98
C PHE A 31 -5.66 -4.25 -4.64
N SER A 32 -6.15 -4.97 -5.64
CA SER A 32 -6.49 -6.39 -5.53
C SER A 32 -6.01 -7.16 -6.76
N ASP A 33 -5.49 -8.37 -6.52
CA ASP A 33 -5.11 -9.31 -7.57
C ASP A 33 -6.10 -10.47 -7.63
N PRO A 34 -6.42 -10.98 -8.82
CA PRO A 34 -7.18 -12.21 -8.96
C PRO A 34 -6.28 -13.41 -8.63
N LEU A 35 -6.52 -14.07 -7.51
CA LEU A 35 -5.81 -15.26 -7.10
C LEU A 35 -6.56 -16.54 -7.43
N VAL A 36 -5.81 -17.57 -7.79
CA VAL A 36 -6.27 -18.90 -8.13
C VAL A 36 -5.55 -19.92 -7.24
N ASP A 37 -6.29 -20.87 -6.69
CA ASP A 37 -5.74 -21.98 -5.91
C ASP A 37 -5.71 -23.26 -6.77
N CYS A 38 -4.59 -23.95 -6.76
CA CYS A 38 -4.49 -25.29 -7.34
C CYS A 38 -5.03 -26.32 -6.35
N ARG A 39 -6.04 -27.12 -6.75
CA ARG A 39 -6.61 -28.15 -5.88
C ARG A 39 -5.69 -29.35 -5.67
N ASN A 40 -4.77 -29.60 -6.58
CA ASN A 40 -3.83 -30.69 -6.51
C ASN A 40 -2.66 -30.41 -5.54
N CYS A 41 -1.89 -29.35 -5.78
CA CYS A 41 -0.69 -29.04 -4.97
C CYS A 41 -0.92 -27.99 -3.88
N LYS A 42 -2.14 -27.46 -3.76
CA LYS A 42 -2.54 -26.42 -2.78
C LYS A 42 -1.77 -25.08 -2.89
N ASN A 43 -1.03 -24.89 -3.97
CA ASN A 43 -0.35 -23.63 -4.22
C ASN A 43 -1.34 -22.57 -4.69
N ARG A 44 -1.13 -21.34 -4.21
CA ARG A 44 -1.84 -20.15 -4.62
C ARG A 44 -0.94 -19.27 -5.49
N PHE A 45 -1.50 -18.72 -6.56
CA PHE A 45 -0.79 -17.85 -7.50
C PHE A 45 -1.78 -16.90 -8.19
N ARG A 46 -1.25 -15.89 -8.86
CA ARG A 46 -2.08 -14.95 -9.63
C ARG A 46 -2.61 -15.64 -10.89
N SER A 47 -3.80 -15.27 -11.31
CA SER A 47 -4.44 -15.87 -12.49
C SER A 47 -3.64 -15.67 -13.78
N ASP A 48 -2.88 -14.59 -13.91
CA ASP A 48 -2.00 -14.30 -15.05
C ASP A 48 -0.76 -15.22 -15.15
N GLN A 49 -0.42 -15.91 -14.05
CA GLN A 49 0.68 -16.88 -14.02
C GLN A 49 0.26 -18.28 -14.46
N ALA A 50 -1.04 -18.52 -14.65
CA ALA A 50 -1.56 -19.78 -15.19
C ALA A 50 -1.32 -19.83 -16.71
N THR A 51 -0.23 -20.42 -17.13
CA THR A 51 0.05 -20.62 -18.56
C THR A 51 -0.84 -21.75 -19.08
N ASP A 52 -1.61 -21.49 -20.13
CA ASP A 52 -2.55 -22.44 -20.73
C ASP A 52 -3.57 -23.06 -19.72
N GLY A 53 -3.96 -22.29 -18.68
CA GLY A 53 -4.88 -22.77 -17.68
C GLY A 53 -4.32 -23.86 -16.76
N LYS A 54 -3.00 -23.94 -16.64
CA LYS A 54 -2.31 -24.94 -15.81
C LYS A 54 -1.55 -24.31 -14.66
N CYS A 55 -1.45 -25.06 -13.58
CA CYS A 55 -0.67 -24.69 -12.41
C CYS A 55 0.82 -24.62 -12.76
N PRO A 56 1.52 -23.50 -12.48
CA PRO A 56 2.95 -23.36 -12.77
C PRO A 56 3.83 -24.31 -11.95
N ALA A 57 3.35 -24.81 -10.81
CA ALA A 57 4.12 -25.68 -9.92
C ALA A 57 3.97 -27.16 -10.25
N CYS A 58 2.77 -27.65 -10.58
CA CYS A 58 2.51 -29.09 -10.77
C CYS A 58 1.91 -29.43 -12.15
N GLY A 59 1.63 -28.46 -13.00
CA GLY A 59 1.06 -28.68 -14.33
C GLY A 59 -0.43 -29.11 -14.35
N SER A 60 -1.08 -29.22 -13.21
CA SER A 60 -2.49 -29.62 -13.12
C SER A 60 -3.41 -28.53 -13.66
N SER A 61 -4.47 -28.93 -14.36
CA SER A 61 -5.55 -28.04 -14.82
C SER A 61 -6.69 -27.88 -13.80
N ASP A 62 -6.61 -28.56 -12.64
CA ASP A 62 -7.63 -28.45 -11.59
C ASP A 62 -7.38 -27.22 -10.74
N LEU A 63 -7.86 -26.08 -11.25
CA LEU A 63 -7.74 -24.77 -10.63
C LEU A 63 -9.11 -24.29 -10.14
N THR A 64 -9.11 -23.45 -9.10
CA THR A 64 -10.31 -22.75 -8.67
C THR A 64 -10.61 -21.56 -9.59
N GLU A 65 -11.81 -21.03 -9.52
CA GLU A 65 -12.12 -19.76 -10.14
C GLU A 65 -11.30 -18.64 -9.50
N PRO A 66 -10.88 -17.64 -10.31
CA PRO A 66 -10.16 -16.48 -9.80
C PRO A 66 -11.00 -15.71 -8.76
N ARG A 67 -10.41 -15.40 -7.62
CA ARG A 67 -11.03 -14.60 -6.57
C ARG A 67 -10.23 -13.33 -6.33
N PRO A 68 -10.88 -12.15 -6.25
CA PRO A 68 -10.18 -10.91 -5.91
C PRO A 68 -9.60 -11.02 -4.49
N PHE A 69 -8.32 -10.77 -4.37
CA PHE A 69 -7.61 -10.75 -3.10
C PHE A 69 -7.00 -9.37 -2.88
N ASN A 70 -7.41 -8.69 -1.82
CA ASN A 70 -6.83 -7.40 -1.46
C ASN A 70 -5.40 -7.59 -0.97
N LEU A 71 -4.46 -6.91 -1.59
CA LEU A 71 -3.03 -7.01 -1.29
C LEU A 71 -2.61 -6.21 -0.05
N MET A 72 -3.50 -5.33 0.45
CA MET A 72 -3.21 -4.54 1.64
C MET A 72 -3.48 -5.32 2.92
N PHE A 73 -2.54 -5.26 3.85
CA PHE A 73 -2.73 -5.80 5.19
C PHE A 73 -3.60 -4.85 6.02
N LYS A 74 -4.80 -5.31 6.37
CA LYS A 74 -5.76 -4.58 7.20
C LYS A 74 -5.60 -4.98 8.68
N THR A 75 -5.64 -4.02 9.58
CA THR A 75 -5.64 -4.24 11.03
C THR A 75 -6.69 -3.37 11.72
N THR A 76 -7.25 -3.87 12.81
CA THR A 76 -8.18 -3.12 13.64
C THR A 76 -7.43 -2.13 14.54
N VAL A 77 -7.99 -0.94 14.70
CA VAL A 77 -7.46 0.11 15.58
C VAL A 77 -8.45 0.34 16.71
N GLY A 78 -8.02 0.07 17.94
CA GLY A 78 -8.85 0.23 19.14
C GLY A 78 -9.10 -1.08 19.88
N PRO A 79 -9.81 -1.04 21.01
CA PRO A 79 -10.00 -2.19 21.89
C PRO A 79 -11.07 -3.18 21.41
N VAL A 80 -11.92 -2.78 20.45
CA VAL A 80 -13.03 -3.59 19.96
C VAL A 80 -12.95 -3.69 18.45
N ASP A 81 -13.05 -4.91 17.94
CA ASP A 81 -13.15 -5.17 16.49
C ASP A 81 -14.61 -5.17 16.06
N ASP A 82 -15.15 -3.98 15.85
CA ASP A 82 -16.50 -3.75 15.31
C ASP A 82 -16.51 -3.49 13.79
N GLY A 83 -15.34 -3.57 13.18
CA GLY A 83 -15.16 -3.30 11.74
C GLY A 83 -15.27 -1.83 11.34
N SER A 84 -15.49 -0.91 12.29
CA SER A 84 -15.62 0.52 12.01
C SER A 84 -14.28 1.23 11.92
N ASN A 85 -13.36 0.87 12.82
CA ASN A 85 -12.05 1.49 12.96
C ASN A 85 -10.94 0.56 12.51
N TYR A 86 -10.39 0.81 11.35
CA TYR A 86 -9.27 0.04 10.84
C TYR A 86 -8.24 0.91 10.12
N ALA A 87 -7.03 0.42 10.09
CA ALA A 87 -5.92 0.97 9.36
C ALA A 87 -5.29 -0.11 8.48
N TYR A 88 -4.44 0.32 7.58
CA TYR A 88 -3.66 -0.57 6.74
C TYR A 88 -2.17 -0.40 7.00
N LEU A 89 -1.40 -1.46 6.87
CA LEU A 89 0.02 -1.29 6.61
C LEU A 89 0.18 -0.66 5.23
N ARG A 90 1.03 0.37 5.12
CA ARG A 90 1.26 1.07 3.85
C ARG A 90 1.71 0.10 2.77
N PRO A 91 1.02 0.02 1.63
CA PRO A 91 1.43 -0.84 0.52
C PRO A 91 2.66 -0.29 -0.21
N GLU A 92 2.82 1.05 -0.18
CA GLU A 92 3.93 1.78 -0.80
C GLU A 92 4.23 3.07 -0.03
N THR A 93 5.30 3.77 -0.38
CA THR A 93 5.75 4.99 0.31
C THR A 93 5.28 6.29 -0.35
N ALA A 94 4.69 6.22 -1.54
CA ALA A 94 4.32 7.40 -2.33
C ALA A 94 3.35 8.33 -1.61
N GLN A 95 2.27 7.81 -1.00
CA GLN A 95 1.27 8.62 -0.31
C GLN A 95 1.87 9.43 0.84
N GLN A 96 2.81 8.85 1.57
CA GLN A 96 3.48 9.51 2.68
C GLN A 96 4.41 10.62 2.18
N SER A 97 5.10 10.40 1.07
CA SER A 97 5.96 11.40 0.44
C SER A 97 5.15 12.66 0.07
N PHE A 98 3.98 12.51 -0.54
CA PHE A 98 3.11 13.64 -0.86
C PHE A 98 2.57 14.36 0.38
N THR A 99 2.19 13.62 1.42
CA THR A 99 1.68 14.20 2.66
C THR A 99 2.75 15.05 3.35
N ILE A 100 3.97 14.53 3.45
CA ILE A 100 5.07 15.22 4.12
C ILE A 100 5.59 16.39 3.27
N LEU A 101 5.66 16.23 1.96
CA LEU A 101 6.00 17.33 1.06
C LEU A 101 5.10 18.55 1.29
N LYS A 102 3.80 18.32 1.43
CA LYS A 102 2.84 19.42 1.74
C LYS A 102 3.14 20.08 3.08
N ILE A 103 3.47 19.31 4.11
CA ILE A 103 3.83 19.86 5.44
C ILE A 103 5.11 20.67 5.34
N TYR A 104 6.13 20.15 4.68
CA TYR A 104 7.42 20.81 4.47
C TYR A 104 7.26 22.16 3.77
N TRP A 105 6.54 22.19 2.65
CA TRP A 105 6.24 23.44 1.92
C TRP A 105 5.50 24.46 2.79
N THR A 106 4.53 24.03 3.57
CA THR A 106 3.77 24.89 4.46
C THR A 106 4.65 25.52 5.56
N GLN A 107 5.60 24.76 6.09
CA GLN A 107 6.55 25.24 7.10
C GLN A 107 7.57 26.21 6.50
N GLN A 108 8.11 25.92 5.33
CA GLN A 108 9.05 26.81 4.64
C GLN A 108 8.42 28.15 4.31
N ILE A 109 7.18 28.19 3.82
CA ILE A 109 6.46 29.44 3.57
C ILE A 109 6.29 30.25 4.87
N LYS A 110 5.99 29.61 6.01
CA LYS A 110 5.90 30.30 7.30
C LYS A 110 7.23 30.91 7.74
N LEU A 111 8.34 30.21 7.56
CA LEU A 111 9.68 30.69 7.88
C LEU A 111 10.02 31.95 7.05
N VAL A 112 9.81 31.91 5.76
CA VAL A 112 10.05 33.07 4.87
C VAL A 112 9.20 34.25 5.25
N LEU A 113 7.93 34.07 5.60
CA LEU A 113 7.04 35.14 6.04
C LEU A 113 7.44 35.73 7.40
N LEU A 114 8.04 34.95 8.29
CA LEU A 114 8.54 35.47 9.57
C LEU A 114 9.83 36.25 9.41
N GLU A 115 10.72 35.86 8.52
CA GLU A 115 11.95 36.58 8.20
C GLU A 115 11.69 37.92 7.48
N SER A 116 10.67 37.96 6.64
CA SER A 116 10.31 39.20 5.92
C SER A 116 9.66 40.30 6.80
N ARG A 117 9.33 39.96 8.06
CA ARG A 117 8.73 40.93 9.03
C ARG A 117 9.73 41.46 10.05
N ARG A 118 11.00 41.15 9.93
CA ARG A 118 12.10 41.73 10.70
C ARG A 118 12.84 42.77 9.84
#